data_409c342408f4ae4e5605f9b44fee486a
#
_entry.id   409c342408f4ae4e5605f9b44fee486a
#
_cell.length_a   1.000
_cell.length_b   1.000
_cell.length_c   1.000
_cell.angle_alpha   90.00
_cell.angle_beta   90.00
_cell.angle_gamma   90.00
#
_symmetry.space_group_name_H-M   'P 1'
#
loop_
_entity.id
_entity.type
_entity.pdbx_description
1 polymer ?
#
loop_
_entity_poly.entity_id
_entity_poly.type
_entity_poly.pdbx_seq_one_letter_code
_entity_poly.pdbx_strand_id
1 'polypeptide(L)'
;DFHRHLVLVPTRESGRQLREFLASISRTQAIFAPQVIPADQFPRMEEKEETASAPEELAGWLLALGKTPHRLYPRLFPRTMPEDFSSMLEMAGSLQNLRHAMANQGVSCIMAHHACAGRDERWKDMERLEGQCTQQLESWKLEDRTAMKAEAPPRLLNSLRETGGNIILACTAEVPP
;
A
#
# COMPACT_ATOMS: atom_id res chain seq x y z
N ASP A 1 17.54 -21.12 -15.29
CA ASP A 1 16.05 -21.12 -15.21
C ASP A 1 15.54 -19.71 -14.88
N PHE A 2 15.41 -18.88 -15.94
CA PHE A 2 15.02 -17.47 -15.79
C PHE A 2 13.60 -17.28 -15.24
N HIS A 3 12.69 -18.23 -15.43
CA HIS A 3 11.32 -18.15 -14.97
C HIS A 3 11.14 -18.04 -13.45
N ARG A 4 12.18 -18.36 -12.67
CA ARG A 4 12.15 -18.25 -11.19
C ARG A 4 12.59 -16.87 -10.70
N HIS A 5 12.98 -15.98 -11.62
CA HIS A 5 13.46 -14.66 -11.25
C HIS A 5 12.42 -13.59 -11.52
N LEU A 6 12.27 -12.68 -10.58
CA LEU A 6 11.47 -11.49 -10.72
C LEU A 6 12.40 -10.31 -11.04
N VAL A 7 12.16 -9.63 -12.13
CA VAL A 7 12.93 -8.45 -12.53
C VAL A 7 12.08 -7.21 -12.35
N LEU A 8 12.52 -6.31 -11.47
CA LEU A 8 11.91 -5.00 -11.28
C LEU A 8 12.57 -3.99 -12.21
N VAL A 9 11.75 -3.25 -12.94
CA VAL A 9 12.18 -2.23 -13.90
C VAL A 9 11.53 -0.88 -13.58
N PRO A 10 12.13 0.25 -13.99
CA PRO A 10 11.56 1.58 -13.71
C PRO A 10 10.19 1.80 -14.36
N THR A 11 10.02 1.32 -15.58
CA THR A 11 8.83 1.56 -16.40
C THR A 11 8.41 0.32 -17.17
N ARG A 12 7.16 0.29 -17.67
CA ARG A 12 6.67 -0.76 -18.57
C ARG A 12 7.49 -0.82 -19.87
N GLU A 13 7.93 0.33 -20.35
CA GLU A 13 8.75 0.42 -21.56
C GLU A 13 10.13 -0.22 -21.36
N SER A 14 10.79 0.06 -20.22
CA SER A 14 12.05 -0.61 -19.84
C SER A 14 11.87 -2.13 -19.76
N GLY A 15 10.72 -2.58 -19.27
CA GLY A 15 10.39 -4.01 -19.23
C GLY A 15 10.20 -4.63 -20.60
N ARG A 16 9.61 -3.89 -21.56
CA ARG A 16 9.48 -4.32 -22.96
C ARG A 16 10.86 -4.45 -23.60
N GLN A 17 11.68 -3.41 -23.50
CA GLN A 17 13.04 -3.39 -24.04
C GLN A 17 13.91 -4.52 -23.48
N LEU A 18 13.83 -4.78 -22.19
CA LEU A 18 14.55 -5.89 -21.57
C LEU A 18 14.13 -7.24 -22.17
N ARG A 19 12.83 -7.48 -22.35
CA ARG A 19 12.35 -8.73 -22.95
C ARG A 19 12.80 -8.88 -24.42
N GLU A 20 12.75 -7.81 -25.20
CA GLU A 20 13.23 -7.78 -26.59
C GLU A 20 14.73 -8.06 -26.64
N PHE A 21 15.51 -7.43 -25.74
CA PHE A 21 16.95 -7.67 -25.65
C PHE A 21 17.24 -9.13 -25.30
N LEU A 22 16.58 -9.69 -24.28
CA LEU A 22 16.75 -11.09 -23.89
C LEU A 22 16.39 -12.05 -25.05
N ALA A 23 15.34 -11.74 -25.81
CA ALA A 23 14.95 -12.52 -26.98
C ALA A 23 16.02 -12.44 -28.09
N SER A 24 16.64 -11.26 -28.30
CA SER A 24 17.66 -11.05 -29.35
C SER A 24 18.97 -11.78 -29.07
N ILE A 25 19.36 -11.91 -27.79
CA ILE A 25 20.61 -12.63 -27.42
C ILE A 25 20.41 -14.13 -27.22
N SER A 26 19.15 -14.59 -27.20
CA SER A 26 18.86 -16.01 -27.08
C SER A 26 19.32 -16.76 -28.34
N ARG A 27 20.12 -17.78 -28.14
CA ARG A 27 20.55 -18.70 -29.22
C ARG A 27 19.49 -19.76 -29.56
N THR A 28 18.42 -19.83 -28.76
CA THR A 28 17.32 -20.77 -28.94
C THR A 28 16.08 -20.03 -29.46
N GLN A 29 15.24 -20.69 -30.23
CA GLN A 29 14.03 -20.08 -30.82
C GLN A 29 12.98 -19.74 -29.76
N ALA A 30 13.10 -20.22 -28.53
CA ALA A 30 12.21 -19.91 -27.42
C ALA A 30 13.00 -19.79 -26.09
N ILE A 31 12.67 -18.75 -25.31
CA ILE A 31 13.16 -18.58 -23.94
C ILE A 31 11.97 -18.46 -23.01
N PHE A 32 12.09 -19.07 -21.83
CA PHE A 32 11.22 -18.72 -20.73
C PHE A 32 11.72 -17.41 -20.14
N ALA A 33 11.08 -16.30 -20.52
CA ALA A 33 11.44 -14.99 -20.01
C ALA A 33 11.19 -14.92 -18.49
N PRO A 34 12.03 -14.16 -17.76
CA PRO A 34 11.74 -13.85 -16.36
C PRO A 34 10.46 -13.04 -16.25
N GLN A 35 9.83 -13.08 -15.08
CA GLN A 35 8.74 -12.17 -14.80
C GLN A 35 9.31 -10.75 -14.66
N VAL A 36 8.90 -9.85 -15.55
CA VAL A 36 9.38 -8.46 -15.56
C VAL A 36 8.21 -7.54 -15.26
N ILE A 37 8.32 -6.79 -14.18
CA ILE A 37 7.28 -5.85 -13.73
C ILE A 37 7.88 -4.48 -13.40
N PRO A 38 7.14 -3.39 -13.59
CA PRO A 38 7.50 -2.09 -13.05
C PRO A 38 7.57 -2.10 -11.53
N ALA A 39 8.54 -1.37 -10.97
CA ALA A 39 8.77 -1.33 -9.52
C ALA A 39 7.55 -0.80 -8.74
N ASP A 40 6.79 0.12 -9.32
CA ASP A 40 5.55 0.66 -8.74
C ASP A 40 4.41 -0.37 -8.69
N GLN A 41 4.48 -1.44 -9.48
CA GLN A 41 3.50 -2.52 -9.48
C GLN A 41 3.86 -3.66 -8.51
N PHE A 42 5.10 -3.69 -8.02
CA PHE A 42 5.56 -4.73 -7.12
C PHE A 42 4.68 -4.88 -5.86
N PRO A 43 4.30 -3.79 -5.17
CA PRO A 43 3.42 -3.90 -4.00
C PRO A 43 2.00 -4.37 -4.33
N ARG A 44 1.60 -4.33 -5.61
CA ARG A 44 0.25 -4.72 -6.06
C ARG A 44 0.13 -6.18 -6.48
N MET A 45 1.23 -6.91 -6.52
CA MET A 45 1.20 -8.32 -6.98
C MET A 45 0.37 -9.24 -6.09
N GLU A 46 0.14 -8.86 -4.85
CA GLU A 46 -0.66 -9.63 -3.90
C GLU A 46 -2.09 -9.11 -3.73
N GLU A 47 -2.48 -8.09 -4.53
CA GLU A 47 -3.87 -7.59 -4.49
C GLU A 47 -4.82 -8.70 -4.95
N LYS A 48 -5.72 -9.11 -4.06
CA LYS A 48 -6.79 -10.07 -4.34
C LYS A 48 -8.05 -9.33 -4.78
N GLU A 49 -9.03 -10.07 -5.32
CA GLU A 49 -10.35 -9.51 -5.66
C GLU A 49 -11.05 -8.87 -4.45
N GLU A 50 -10.77 -9.37 -3.25
CA GLU A 50 -11.32 -8.85 -2.00
C GLU A 50 -10.57 -7.63 -1.45
N THR A 51 -9.52 -7.13 -2.14
CA THR A 51 -8.77 -5.96 -1.70
C THR A 51 -9.56 -4.68 -1.97
N ALA A 52 -9.74 -3.85 -0.94
CA ALA A 52 -10.47 -2.58 -1.06
C ALA A 52 -9.84 -1.68 -2.14
N SER A 53 -10.65 -1.18 -3.05
CA SER A 53 -10.28 -0.14 -3.99
C SER A 53 -10.15 1.23 -3.31
N ALA A 54 -9.46 2.18 -3.95
CA ALA A 54 -9.32 3.53 -3.38
C ALA A 54 -10.66 4.23 -3.07
N PRO A 55 -11.73 4.11 -3.91
CA PRO A 55 -13.05 4.63 -3.55
C PRO A 55 -13.69 3.93 -2.34
N GLU A 56 -13.50 2.61 -2.19
CA GLU A 56 -14.03 1.87 -1.04
C GLU A 56 -13.30 2.23 0.25
N GLU A 57 -11.99 2.39 0.23
CA GLU A 57 -11.23 2.94 1.36
C GLU A 57 -11.72 4.34 1.73
N LEU A 58 -11.93 5.23 0.74
CA LEU A 58 -12.46 6.58 0.97
C LEU A 58 -13.85 6.53 1.62
N ALA A 59 -14.72 5.64 1.16
CA ALA A 59 -16.03 5.42 1.77
C ALA A 59 -15.91 4.89 3.20
N GLY A 60 -14.95 4.01 3.48
CA GLY A 60 -14.63 3.55 4.83
C GLY A 60 -14.26 4.70 5.77
N TRP A 61 -13.40 5.61 5.32
CA TRP A 61 -13.03 6.82 6.08
C TRP A 61 -14.21 7.75 6.30
N LEU A 62 -15.04 7.99 5.28
CA LEU A 62 -16.25 8.82 5.41
C LEU A 62 -17.21 8.25 6.45
N LEU A 63 -17.43 6.95 6.44
CA LEU A 63 -18.32 6.32 7.42
C LEU A 63 -17.72 6.30 8.82
N ALA A 64 -16.40 6.11 8.95
CA ALA A 64 -15.72 6.22 10.23
C ALA A 64 -15.87 7.62 10.82
N LEU A 65 -15.68 8.67 10.02
CA LEU A 65 -15.89 10.06 10.43
C LEU A 65 -17.37 10.34 10.80
N GLY A 66 -18.32 9.90 9.97
CA GLY A 66 -19.74 10.18 10.18
C GLY A 66 -20.38 9.42 11.35
N LYS A 67 -19.88 8.23 11.68
CA LYS A 67 -20.39 7.42 12.81
C LYS A 67 -19.86 7.85 14.15
N THR A 68 -18.76 8.59 14.18
CA THR A 68 -18.02 8.81 15.41
C THR A 68 -18.23 10.20 15.96
N PRO A 69 -18.72 10.35 17.20
CA PRO A 69 -18.79 11.64 17.85
C PRO A 69 -17.38 12.25 17.96
N HIS A 70 -17.23 13.50 17.53
CA HIS A 70 -15.92 14.21 17.57
C HIS A 70 -15.28 14.21 18.97
N ARG A 71 -16.09 14.07 20.03
CA ARG A 71 -15.62 13.97 21.42
C ARG A 71 -14.64 12.81 21.66
N LEU A 72 -14.64 11.79 20.81
CA LEU A 72 -13.73 10.65 20.92
C LEU A 72 -12.36 10.93 20.33
N TYR A 73 -12.23 12.01 19.55
CA TYR A 73 -10.98 12.42 18.88
C TYR A 73 -10.62 13.88 19.15
N PRO A 74 -10.55 14.29 20.44
CA PRO A 74 -10.41 15.70 20.80
C PRO A 74 -9.05 16.28 20.40
N ARG A 75 -8.05 15.44 20.16
CA ARG A 75 -6.71 15.86 19.75
C ARG A 75 -6.57 15.97 18.23
N LEU A 76 -7.27 15.11 17.50
CA LEU A 76 -7.30 15.16 16.04
C LEU A 76 -8.23 16.28 15.57
N PHE A 77 -9.37 16.45 16.23
CA PHE A 77 -10.39 17.47 15.93
C PHE A 77 -10.64 18.38 17.14
N PRO A 78 -9.75 19.37 17.39
CA PRO A 78 -9.82 20.19 18.60
C PRO A 78 -10.99 21.20 18.61
N ARG A 79 -11.63 21.43 17.47
CA ARG A 79 -12.77 22.37 17.37
C ARG A 79 -14.07 21.60 17.13
N THR A 80 -14.51 21.53 15.91
CA THR A 80 -15.70 20.79 15.49
C THR A 80 -15.37 19.99 14.24
N MET A 81 -16.03 18.84 14.09
CA MET A 81 -15.99 18.16 12.80
C MET A 81 -16.87 18.92 11.81
N PRO A 82 -16.48 18.95 10.53
CA PRO A 82 -17.39 19.45 9.50
C PRO A 82 -18.69 18.64 9.49
N GLU A 83 -19.83 19.33 9.35
CA GLU A 83 -21.14 18.69 9.24
C GLU A 83 -21.56 18.52 7.78
N ASP A 84 -20.96 19.30 6.87
CA ASP A 84 -21.26 19.22 5.46
C ASP A 84 -20.46 18.09 4.77
N PHE A 85 -21.10 17.45 3.80
CA PHE A 85 -20.54 16.30 3.09
C PHE A 85 -19.23 16.63 2.34
N SER A 86 -19.13 17.83 1.75
CA SER A 86 -17.94 18.21 0.98
C SER A 86 -16.69 18.27 1.85
N SER A 87 -16.81 18.96 3.00
CA SER A 87 -15.70 19.07 3.96
C SER A 87 -15.36 17.72 4.60
N MET A 88 -16.36 16.86 4.85
CA MET A 88 -16.11 15.49 5.32
C MET A 88 -15.38 14.66 4.27
N LEU A 89 -15.71 14.82 2.99
CA LEU A 89 -15.05 14.12 1.88
C LEU A 89 -13.59 14.55 1.73
N GLU A 90 -13.32 15.87 1.81
CA GLU A 90 -11.95 16.41 1.77
C GLU A 90 -11.12 15.89 2.95
N MET A 91 -11.71 15.85 4.13
CA MET A 91 -11.06 15.32 5.34
C MET A 91 -10.76 13.83 5.20
N ALA A 92 -11.73 13.03 4.76
CA ALA A 92 -11.54 11.60 4.50
C ALA A 92 -10.42 11.35 3.49
N GLY A 93 -10.39 12.11 2.39
CA GLY A 93 -9.33 12.05 1.39
C GLY A 93 -7.96 12.42 1.96
N SER A 94 -7.90 13.41 2.84
CA SER A 94 -6.65 13.81 3.51
C SER A 94 -6.14 12.72 4.45
N LEU A 95 -7.01 12.06 5.20
CA LEU A 95 -6.68 10.96 6.09
C LEU A 95 -6.20 9.73 5.30
N GLN A 96 -6.90 9.39 4.22
CA GLN A 96 -6.50 8.32 3.31
C GLN A 96 -5.12 8.58 2.70
N ASN A 97 -4.87 9.78 2.20
CA ASN A 97 -3.57 10.16 1.62
C ASN A 97 -2.45 10.12 2.65
N LEU A 98 -2.69 10.60 3.87
CA LEU A 98 -1.72 10.52 4.97
C LEU A 98 -1.37 9.06 5.27
N ARG A 99 -2.38 8.22 5.42
CA ARG A 99 -2.18 6.79 5.67
C ARG A 99 -1.39 6.10 4.56
N HIS A 100 -1.72 6.38 3.30
CA HIS A 100 -0.99 5.85 2.15
C HIS A 100 0.47 6.33 2.13
N ALA A 101 0.72 7.60 2.42
CA ALA A 101 2.08 8.15 2.49
C ALA A 101 2.90 7.47 3.59
N MET A 102 2.30 7.24 4.76
CA MET A 102 2.96 6.53 5.87
C MET A 102 3.23 5.07 5.52
N ALA A 103 2.24 4.36 4.99
CA ALA A 103 2.39 2.96 4.59
C ALA A 103 3.45 2.76 3.50
N ASN A 104 3.57 3.70 2.56
CA ASN A 104 4.63 3.68 1.55
C ASN A 104 6.04 3.84 2.15
N GLN A 105 6.16 4.32 3.39
CA GLN A 105 7.40 4.40 4.16
C GLN A 105 7.52 3.28 5.20
N GLY A 106 6.62 2.30 5.18
CA GLY A 106 6.58 1.23 6.18
C GLY A 106 6.22 1.70 7.58
N VAL A 107 5.55 2.85 7.72
CA VAL A 107 5.16 3.44 9.01
C VAL A 107 3.66 3.28 9.22
N SER A 108 3.26 2.76 10.39
CA SER A 108 1.86 2.74 10.84
C SER A 108 1.56 3.87 11.83
N CYS A 109 0.28 4.16 12.08
CA CYS A 109 -0.13 5.14 13.10
C CYS A 109 0.38 4.74 14.49
N ILE A 110 0.39 3.45 14.83
CA ILE A 110 0.96 2.92 16.07
C ILE A 110 2.45 3.23 16.16
N MET A 111 3.21 2.98 15.11
CA MET A 111 4.65 3.26 15.07
C MET A 111 4.92 4.76 15.23
N ALA A 112 4.14 5.62 14.55
CA ALA A 112 4.24 7.07 14.69
C ALA A 112 3.93 7.51 16.13
N HIS A 113 2.90 6.94 16.77
CA HIS A 113 2.57 7.21 18.18
C HIS A 113 3.75 6.86 19.11
N HIS A 114 4.34 5.68 18.95
CA HIS A 114 5.50 5.26 19.75
C HIS A 114 6.74 6.13 19.48
N ALA A 115 7.01 6.47 18.22
CA ALA A 115 8.15 7.32 17.86
C ALA A 115 8.06 8.73 18.48
N CYS A 116 6.84 9.26 18.61
CA CYS A 116 6.59 10.55 19.28
C CYS A 116 6.66 10.46 20.83
N ALA A 117 7.00 9.29 21.38
CA ALA A 117 7.12 9.04 22.82
C ALA A 117 5.88 9.52 23.64
N GLY A 118 4.69 9.39 23.05
CA GLY A 118 3.44 9.82 23.68
C GLY A 118 3.23 11.33 23.76
N ARG A 119 4.14 12.14 23.18
CA ARG A 119 4.02 13.61 23.21
C ARG A 119 2.90 14.13 22.29
N ASP A 120 2.57 13.39 21.25
CA ASP A 120 1.52 13.76 20.32
C ASP A 120 0.39 12.72 20.33
N GLU A 121 -0.60 12.97 21.18
CA GLU A 121 -1.77 12.10 21.29
C GLU A 121 -2.69 12.10 20.06
N ARG A 122 -2.44 12.97 19.07
CA ARG A 122 -3.18 12.93 17.80
C ARG A 122 -3.01 11.58 17.08
N TRP A 123 -1.84 10.98 17.21
CA TRP A 123 -1.58 9.65 16.63
C TRP A 123 -2.42 8.55 17.28
N LYS A 124 -2.74 8.66 18.55
CA LYS A 124 -3.64 7.75 19.25
C LYS A 124 -5.08 7.89 18.76
N ASP A 125 -5.52 9.13 18.54
CA ASP A 125 -6.84 9.39 17.97
C ASP A 125 -6.89 8.90 16.50
N MET A 126 -5.80 9.11 15.74
CA MET A 126 -5.68 8.63 14.37
C MET A 126 -5.72 7.10 14.28
N GLU A 127 -5.00 6.39 15.15
CA GLU A 127 -5.02 4.92 15.25
C GLU A 127 -6.43 4.38 15.49
N ARG A 128 -7.17 5.01 16.41
CA ARG A 128 -8.56 4.62 16.70
C ARG A 128 -9.47 4.83 15.48
N LEU A 129 -9.33 5.95 14.81
CA LEU A 129 -10.13 6.27 13.63
C LEU A 129 -9.77 5.33 12.46
N GLU A 130 -8.48 5.02 12.28
CA GLU A 130 -8.00 4.01 11.35
C GLU A 130 -8.63 2.64 11.64
N GLY A 131 -8.65 2.21 12.92
CA GLY A 131 -9.29 0.97 13.33
C GLY A 131 -10.78 0.91 12.97
N GLN A 132 -11.51 2.02 13.05
CA GLN A 132 -12.90 2.07 12.61
C GLN A 132 -13.07 1.99 11.10
N CYS A 133 -12.18 2.60 10.33
CA CYS A 133 -12.13 2.46 8.89
C CYS A 133 -11.90 0.99 8.51
N THR A 134 -10.92 0.34 9.13
CA THR A 134 -10.62 -1.08 8.89
C THR A 134 -11.81 -1.98 9.24
N GLN A 135 -12.46 -1.78 10.39
CA GLN A 135 -13.68 -2.51 10.75
C GLN A 135 -14.81 -2.32 9.74
N GLN A 136 -14.91 -1.13 9.15
CA GLN A 136 -15.91 -0.88 8.12
C GLN A 136 -15.61 -1.66 6.83
N LEU A 137 -14.34 -1.71 6.40
CA LEU A 137 -13.90 -2.52 5.26
C LEU A 137 -14.13 -4.02 5.52
N GLU A 138 -13.78 -4.50 6.68
CA GLU A 138 -14.04 -5.90 7.10
C GLU A 138 -15.54 -6.25 7.06
N SER A 139 -16.41 -5.32 7.46
CA SER A 139 -17.87 -5.50 7.38
C SER A 139 -18.38 -5.67 5.94
N TRP A 140 -17.64 -5.15 4.97
CA TRP A 140 -17.87 -5.32 3.53
C TRP A 140 -17.14 -6.54 2.95
N LYS A 141 -16.43 -7.30 3.78
CA LYS A 141 -15.56 -8.42 3.39
C LYS A 141 -14.40 -7.98 2.46
N LEU A 142 -13.92 -6.77 2.65
CA LEU A 142 -12.79 -6.22 1.92
C LEU A 142 -11.54 -6.25 2.80
N GLU A 143 -10.43 -6.69 2.21
CA GLU A 143 -9.12 -6.60 2.85
C GLU A 143 -8.59 -5.15 2.73
N ASP A 144 -7.99 -4.66 3.81
CA ASP A 144 -7.42 -3.32 3.87
C ASP A 144 -6.14 -3.25 3.01
N ARG A 145 -6.22 -2.55 1.89
CA ARG A 145 -5.12 -2.37 0.95
C ARG A 145 -3.86 -1.77 1.57
N THR A 146 -4.04 -0.86 2.51
CA THR A 146 -2.91 -0.16 3.14
C THR A 146 -2.20 -1.05 4.15
N ALA A 147 -2.94 -1.84 4.91
CA ALA A 147 -2.37 -2.86 5.79
C ALA A 147 -1.61 -3.92 5.00
N MET A 148 -2.17 -4.37 3.86
CA MET A 148 -1.49 -5.34 2.98
C MET A 148 -0.18 -4.79 2.41
N LYS A 149 -0.10 -3.51 2.04
CA LYS A 149 1.14 -2.91 1.55
C LYS A 149 2.26 -2.93 2.59
N ALA A 150 1.92 -2.75 3.85
CA ALA A 150 2.91 -2.82 4.93
C ALA A 150 3.43 -4.25 5.15
N GLU A 151 2.64 -5.27 4.82
CA GLU A 151 2.98 -6.68 4.99
C GLU A 151 3.50 -7.36 3.70
N ALA A 152 3.11 -6.85 2.51
CA ALA A 152 3.39 -7.48 1.22
C ALA A 152 4.88 -7.80 0.96
N PRO A 153 5.84 -6.88 1.21
CA PRO A 153 7.25 -7.18 0.98
C PRO A 153 7.76 -8.42 1.73
N PRO A 154 7.46 -8.64 3.02
CA PRO A 154 7.87 -9.85 3.72
C PRO A 154 7.29 -11.14 3.15
N ARG A 155 6.01 -11.14 2.76
CA ARG A 155 5.33 -12.33 2.21
C ARG A 155 5.92 -12.73 0.86
N LEU A 156 6.07 -11.76 -0.03
CA LEU A 156 6.64 -12.00 -1.35
C LEU A 156 8.09 -12.46 -1.27
N LEU A 157 8.89 -11.85 -0.41
CA LEU A 157 10.29 -12.27 -0.18
C LEU A 157 10.38 -13.71 0.34
N ASN A 158 9.48 -14.11 1.23
CA ASN A 158 9.43 -15.47 1.73
C ASN A 158 9.05 -16.46 0.62
N SER A 159 8.02 -16.15 -0.18
CA SER A 159 7.63 -16.98 -1.32
C SER A 159 8.75 -17.14 -2.35
N LEU A 160 9.47 -16.08 -2.66
CA LEU A 160 10.64 -16.14 -3.56
C LEU A 160 11.77 -16.98 -2.97
N ARG A 161 12.03 -16.89 -1.67
CA ARG A 161 13.02 -17.74 -0.99
C ARG A 161 12.65 -19.21 -1.05
N GLU A 162 11.40 -19.55 -0.80
CA GLU A 162 10.89 -20.94 -0.86
C GLU A 162 11.02 -21.55 -2.25
N THR A 163 10.84 -20.74 -3.30
CA THR A 163 10.97 -21.17 -4.71
C THR A 163 12.40 -21.13 -5.23
N GLY A 164 13.38 -20.69 -4.43
CA GLY A 164 14.77 -20.49 -4.85
C GLY A 164 14.92 -19.37 -5.90
N GLY A 165 13.97 -18.44 -5.94
CA GLY A 165 13.97 -17.30 -6.85
C GLY A 165 14.80 -16.14 -6.33
N ASN A 166 15.11 -15.20 -7.22
CA ASN A 166 15.80 -13.96 -6.91
C ASN A 166 15.01 -12.76 -7.44
N ILE A 167 15.11 -11.64 -6.71
CA ILE A 167 14.66 -10.34 -7.22
C ILE A 167 15.86 -9.63 -7.83
N ILE A 168 15.71 -9.19 -9.07
CA ILE A 168 16.72 -8.46 -9.82
C ILE A 168 16.20 -7.04 -10.02
N LEU A 169 16.93 -6.06 -9.51
CA LEU A 169 16.63 -4.64 -9.74
C LEU A 169 17.40 -4.18 -10.99
N ALA A 170 16.68 -3.88 -12.05
CA ALA A 170 17.27 -3.47 -13.31
C ALA A 170 17.03 -1.98 -13.55
N CYS A 171 18.10 -1.19 -13.52
CA CYS A 171 18.09 0.25 -13.83
C CYS A 171 17.10 1.07 -12.98
N THR A 172 16.87 0.68 -11.74
CA THR A 172 16.06 1.45 -10.81
C THR A 172 16.93 2.50 -10.12
N ALA A 173 16.60 3.79 -10.28
CA ALA A 173 17.31 4.88 -9.61
C ALA A 173 17.01 4.92 -8.11
N GLU A 174 15.81 4.45 -7.72
CA GLU A 174 15.37 4.36 -6.33
C GLU A 174 14.78 2.98 -6.07
N VAL A 175 15.18 2.38 -4.97
CA VAL A 175 14.55 1.16 -4.46
C VAL A 175 13.38 1.61 -3.60
N PRO A 176 12.13 1.22 -3.89
CA PRO A 176 11.02 1.53 -2.99
C PRO A 176 11.30 0.90 -1.61
N PRO A 177 10.95 1.61 -0.54
CA PRO A 177 11.16 1.16 0.83
C PRO A 177 10.41 -0.13 1.14
#